data_3022650d13e926c15c7e1bd35cb93c87
#
_entry.id   3022650d13e926c15c7e1bd35cb93c87
#
_cell.length_a   1.000
_cell.length_b   1.000
_cell.length_c   1.000
_cell.angle_alpha   90.00
_cell.angle_beta   90.00
_cell.angle_gamma   90.00
#
_symmetry.space_group_name_H-M   'P 1'
#
loop_
_entity.id
_entity.type
_entity.pdbx_description
1 polymer ?
#
loop_
_entity_poly.entity_id
_entity_poly.type
_entity_poly.pdbx_seq_one_letter_code
_entity_poly.pdbx_strand_id
1 'polypeptide(L)'
;MLAIPDRFASEMHALKPRKPSVPLRRLVYEAVVLAGFVEAHWEPHRSGRAPLPGLRAAAEAAGAPREVARDLRELASAVQVADADLRATQLKVAPLPVAEATRVLGELREPLRFVLSARVATRGVLERLEGRKQATSAHALALTLEAHAALAEEHTAELARLGDFSADLPERARRLARSLREPRRALSRHGQLRARDALVTLLLERMRTVRTLVRFVFR
;
A
#
# COMPACT_ATOMS: atom_id res chain seq x y z
N MET A 1 -2.33 12.84 5.79
CA MET A 1 -3.79 12.62 5.60
C MET A 1 -4.15 13.27 4.27
N LEU A 2 -4.57 12.47 3.29
CA LEU A 2 -4.94 12.97 1.95
C LEU A 2 -6.10 13.95 2.11
N ALA A 3 -5.87 15.23 1.82
CA ALA A 3 -6.94 16.21 1.69
C ALA A 3 -7.64 15.98 0.34
N ILE A 4 -8.55 15.00 0.31
CA ILE A 4 -9.44 14.83 -0.84
C ILE A 4 -10.52 15.91 -0.70
N PRO A 5 -10.74 16.74 -1.71
CA PRO A 5 -11.85 17.69 -1.67
C PRO A 5 -13.16 16.94 -1.42
N ASP A 6 -13.95 17.38 -0.43
CA ASP A 6 -15.17 16.69 0.03
C ASP A 6 -16.15 16.39 -1.12
N ARG A 7 -16.18 17.26 -2.13
CA ARG A 7 -17.03 17.09 -3.31
C ARG A 7 -16.73 15.82 -4.13
N PHE A 8 -15.50 15.30 -4.07
CA PHE A 8 -15.14 14.06 -4.76
C PHE A 8 -15.32 12.81 -3.90
N ALA A 9 -15.46 12.97 -2.58
CA ALA A 9 -15.55 11.85 -1.66
C ALA A 9 -16.75 10.93 -1.96
N SER A 10 -17.93 11.52 -2.19
CA SER A 10 -19.16 10.80 -2.52
C SER A 10 -19.04 10.05 -3.86
N GLU A 11 -18.47 10.71 -4.88
CA GLU A 11 -18.27 10.09 -6.19
C GLU A 11 -17.26 8.93 -6.13
N MET A 12 -16.16 9.09 -5.38
CA MET A 12 -15.17 8.03 -5.20
C MET A 12 -15.74 6.77 -4.53
N HIS A 13 -16.69 6.92 -3.61
CA HIS A 13 -17.35 5.78 -2.97
C HIS A 13 -18.20 4.95 -3.93
N ALA A 14 -18.80 5.59 -4.92
CA ALA A 14 -19.63 4.93 -5.94
C ALA A 14 -18.81 4.21 -7.02
N LEU A 15 -17.52 4.57 -7.16
CA LEU A 15 -16.65 4.04 -8.21
C LEU A 15 -15.96 2.74 -7.80
N LYS A 16 -15.80 1.84 -8.76
CA LYS A 16 -14.93 0.68 -8.64
C LYS A 16 -13.48 1.11 -9.02
N PRO A 17 -12.56 1.22 -8.05
CA PRO A 17 -11.19 1.67 -8.32
C PRO A 17 -10.52 0.77 -9.35
N ARG A 18 -9.86 1.38 -10.33
CA ARG A 18 -9.09 0.67 -11.36
C ARG A 18 -7.63 1.07 -11.28
N LYS A 19 -6.75 0.08 -11.38
CA LYS A 19 -5.32 0.33 -11.51
C LYS A 19 -5.06 1.13 -12.79
N PRO A 20 -4.24 2.20 -12.74
CA PRO A 20 -3.91 2.97 -13.94
C PRO A 20 -3.17 2.07 -14.97
N SER A 21 -3.61 2.14 -16.21
CA SER A 21 -3.00 1.43 -17.35
C SER A 21 -1.86 2.22 -18.00
N VAL A 22 -1.73 3.50 -17.65
CA VAL A 22 -0.69 4.40 -18.16
C VAL A 22 0.10 5.01 -16.99
N PRO A 23 1.35 5.45 -17.20
CA PRO A 23 2.12 6.12 -16.17
C PRO A 23 1.37 7.34 -15.62
N LEU A 24 1.28 7.46 -14.28
CA LEU A 24 0.53 8.55 -13.62
C LEU A 24 1.02 9.94 -14.04
N ARG A 25 2.33 10.10 -14.25
CA ARG A 25 2.92 11.36 -14.75
C ARG A 25 2.30 11.80 -16.06
N ARG A 26 2.11 10.87 -16.99
CA ARG A 26 1.49 11.13 -18.29
C ARG A 26 0.02 11.48 -18.14
N LEU A 27 -0.70 10.74 -17.32
CA LEU A 27 -2.11 10.98 -17.05
C LEU A 27 -2.36 12.38 -16.46
N VAL A 28 -1.57 12.77 -15.46
CA VAL A 28 -1.64 14.09 -14.83
C VAL A 28 -1.33 15.20 -15.85
N TYR A 29 -0.28 15.02 -16.65
CA TYR A 29 0.08 15.98 -17.69
C TYR A 29 -1.06 16.16 -18.69
N GLU A 30 -1.61 15.07 -19.22
CA GLU A 30 -2.73 15.11 -20.16
C GLU A 30 -3.98 15.77 -19.54
N ALA A 31 -4.26 15.57 -18.26
CA ALA A 31 -5.36 16.20 -17.56
C ALA A 31 -5.18 17.72 -17.44
N VAL A 32 -3.98 18.19 -17.13
CA VAL A 32 -3.67 19.62 -17.04
C VAL A 32 -3.74 20.29 -18.41
N VAL A 33 -3.22 19.66 -19.46
CA VAL A 33 -3.31 20.15 -20.84
C VAL A 33 -4.78 20.23 -21.26
N LEU A 34 -5.58 19.20 -20.95
CA LEU A 34 -7.00 19.19 -21.29
C LEU A 34 -7.79 20.27 -20.53
N ALA A 35 -7.45 20.52 -19.26
CA ALA A 35 -8.03 21.61 -18.48
C ALA A 35 -7.73 22.97 -19.11
N GLY A 36 -6.49 23.23 -19.50
CA GLY A 36 -6.10 24.46 -20.20
C GLY A 36 -6.83 24.64 -21.55
N PHE A 37 -7.01 23.54 -22.28
CA PHE A 37 -7.80 23.57 -23.51
C PHE A 37 -9.26 23.95 -23.25
N VAL A 38 -9.88 23.36 -22.23
CA VAL A 38 -11.27 23.69 -21.85
C VAL A 38 -11.41 25.16 -21.46
N GLU A 39 -10.49 25.70 -20.67
CA GLU A 39 -10.49 27.09 -20.26
C GLU A 39 -10.39 28.06 -21.49
N ALA A 40 -9.46 27.76 -22.40
CA ALA A 40 -9.24 28.57 -23.59
C ALA A 40 -10.43 28.55 -24.56
N HIS A 41 -11.23 27.46 -24.56
CA HIS A 41 -12.33 27.26 -25.51
C HIS A 41 -13.70 27.17 -24.82
N TRP A 42 -13.83 27.64 -23.57
CA TRP A 42 -15.10 27.59 -22.85
C TRP A 42 -16.16 28.42 -23.49
N GLU A 43 -15.82 29.67 -23.81
CA GLU A 43 -16.68 30.58 -24.54
C GLU A 43 -16.36 30.60 -26.05
N PRO A 44 -17.33 30.89 -26.91
CA PRO A 44 -17.06 31.09 -28.33
C PRO A 44 -16.05 32.23 -28.54
N HIS A 45 -15.06 32.00 -29.37
CA HIS A 45 -14.09 33.05 -29.71
C HIS A 45 -13.81 33.11 -31.21
N ARG A 46 -13.27 34.23 -31.67
CA ARG A 46 -12.85 34.40 -33.06
C ARG A 46 -11.37 34.04 -33.17
N SER A 47 -11.07 33.06 -34.02
CA SER A 47 -9.71 32.74 -34.42
C SER A 47 -9.61 32.96 -35.92
N GLY A 48 -8.91 34.05 -36.31
CA GLY A 48 -8.82 34.41 -37.71
C GLY A 48 -10.17 34.86 -38.30
N ARG A 49 -10.54 34.28 -39.46
CA ARG A 49 -11.78 34.66 -40.21
C ARG A 49 -13.04 33.92 -39.77
N ALA A 50 -12.91 32.79 -39.06
CA ALA A 50 -14.07 31.97 -38.68
C ALA A 50 -14.30 32.02 -37.17
N PRO A 51 -15.56 32.10 -36.69
CA PRO A 51 -15.88 31.91 -35.28
C PRO A 51 -15.67 30.45 -34.89
N LEU A 52 -14.98 30.23 -33.78
CA LEU A 52 -14.88 28.93 -33.17
C LEU A 52 -15.98 28.76 -32.11
N PRO A 53 -16.70 27.62 -32.10
CA PRO A 53 -17.73 27.36 -31.12
C PRO A 53 -17.10 27.18 -29.71
N GLY A 54 -17.86 27.58 -28.68
CA GLY A 54 -17.47 27.34 -27.28
C GLY A 54 -17.96 26.00 -26.79
N LEU A 55 -17.27 25.47 -25.79
CA LEU A 55 -17.62 24.20 -25.14
C LEU A 55 -18.80 24.32 -24.18
N ARG A 56 -19.11 25.52 -23.69
CA ARG A 56 -20.10 25.78 -22.64
C ARG A 56 -21.48 25.20 -22.97
N ALA A 57 -22.03 25.55 -24.14
CA ALA A 57 -23.37 25.09 -24.51
C ALA A 57 -23.45 23.55 -24.60
N ALA A 58 -22.42 22.91 -25.16
CA ALA A 58 -22.35 21.47 -25.25
C ALA A 58 -22.19 20.80 -23.87
N ALA A 59 -21.42 21.42 -22.98
CA ALA A 59 -21.23 20.96 -21.61
C ALA A 59 -22.55 21.04 -20.81
N GLU A 60 -23.27 22.16 -20.90
CA GLU A 60 -24.56 22.33 -20.26
C GLU A 60 -25.61 21.33 -20.80
N ALA A 61 -25.66 21.12 -22.09
CA ALA A 61 -26.56 20.15 -22.73
C ALA A 61 -26.25 18.70 -22.34
N ALA A 62 -24.96 18.38 -22.10
CA ALA A 62 -24.52 17.07 -21.66
C ALA A 62 -24.57 16.86 -20.14
N GLY A 63 -25.02 17.84 -19.35
CA GLY A 63 -25.02 17.80 -17.90
C GLY A 63 -23.62 17.72 -17.27
N ALA A 64 -22.59 18.18 -17.99
CA ALA A 64 -21.23 18.22 -17.47
C ALA A 64 -21.09 19.33 -16.40
N PRO A 65 -20.26 19.14 -15.36
CA PRO A 65 -20.03 20.16 -14.34
C PRO A 65 -19.54 21.46 -14.97
N ARG A 66 -20.07 22.59 -14.52
CA ARG A 66 -19.63 23.93 -15.00
C ARG A 66 -18.15 24.17 -14.75
N GLU A 67 -17.60 23.59 -13.69
CA GLU A 67 -16.20 23.75 -13.28
C GLU A 67 -15.29 22.60 -13.76
N VAL A 68 -15.62 21.96 -14.87
CA VAL A 68 -14.91 20.76 -15.35
C VAL A 68 -13.39 20.94 -15.51
N ALA A 69 -12.94 22.13 -15.92
CA ALA A 69 -11.51 22.45 -16.02
C ALA A 69 -10.84 22.50 -14.64
N ARG A 70 -11.51 23.12 -13.68
CA ARG A 70 -11.06 23.16 -12.27
C ARG A 70 -11.04 21.75 -11.67
N ASP A 71 -12.07 20.94 -11.92
CA ASP A 71 -12.14 19.54 -11.48
C ASP A 71 -10.96 18.72 -12.00
N LEU A 72 -10.60 18.88 -13.26
CA LEU A 72 -9.45 18.19 -13.84
C LEU A 72 -8.14 18.58 -13.14
N ARG A 73 -7.92 19.86 -12.85
CA ARG A 73 -6.71 20.33 -12.15
C ARG A 73 -6.65 19.83 -10.71
N GLU A 74 -7.75 19.92 -9.98
CA GLU A 74 -7.80 19.47 -8.58
C GLU A 74 -7.63 17.96 -8.48
N LEU A 75 -8.27 17.17 -9.34
CA LEU A 75 -8.08 15.73 -9.39
C LEU A 75 -6.65 15.35 -9.79
N ALA A 76 -6.06 16.03 -10.76
CA ALA A 76 -4.67 15.82 -11.14
C ALA A 76 -3.72 16.07 -9.96
N SER A 77 -3.92 17.18 -9.23
CA SER A 77 -3.16 17.49 -8.01
C SER A 77 -3.37 16.45 -6.92
N ALA A 78 -4.63 16.04 -6.66
CA ALA A 78 -4.94 15.03 -5.66
C ALA A 78 -4.30 13.67 -5.99
N VAL A 79 -4.26 13.26 -7.26
CA VAL A 79 -3.57 12.05 -7.72
C VAL A 79 -2.05 12.14 -7.46
N GLN A 80 -1.43 13.30 -7.72
CA GLN A 80 0.00 13.50 -7.45
C GLN A 80 0.33 13.39 -5.97
N VAL A 81 -0.47 14.04 -5.11
CA VAL A 81 -0.30 13.98 -3.65
C VAL A 81 -0.48 12.55 -3.16
N ALA A 82 -1.53 11.86 -3.61
CA ALA A 82 -1.79 10.47 -3.23
C ALA A 82 -0.64 9.52 -3.61
N ASP A 83 -0.05 9.71 -4.80
CA ASP A 83 1.08 8.90 -5.25
C ASP A 83 2.37 9.22 -4.47
N ALA A 84 2.61 10.50 -4.16
CA ALA A 84 3.74 10.93 -3.33
C ALA A 84 3.64 10.38 -1.91
N ASP A 85 2.48 10.44 -1.27
CA ASP A 85 2.22 9.88 0.06
C ASP A 85 2.42 8.36 0.08
N LEU A 86 1.95 7.67 -0.96
CA LEU A 86 2.14 6.23 -1.10
C LEU A 86 3.63 5.86 -1.20
N ARG A 87 4.41 6.59 -2.01
CA ARG A 87 5.86 6.39 -2.13
C ARG A 87 6.59 6.68 -0.82
N ALA A 88 6.24 7.79 -0.15
CA ALA A 88 6.82 8.15 1.14
C ALA A 88 6.53 7.07 2.21
N THR A 89 5.34 6.46 2.18
CA THR A 89 4.99 5.35 3.07
C THR A 89 5.80 4.10 2.74
N GLN A 90 6.08 3.83 1.47
CA GLN A 90 6.94 2.70 1.06
C GLN A 90 8.37 2.83 1.57
N LEU A 91 8.93 4.04 1.53
CA LEU A 91 10.29 4.32 2.01
C LEU A 91 10.42 4.23 3.54
N LYS A 92 9.35 4.51 4.28
CA LYS A 92 9.34 4.48 5.76
C LYS A 92 9.09 3.07 6.35
N VAL A 93 8.71 2.09 5.55
CA VAL A 93 8.49 0.72 6.03
C VAL A 93 9.83 0.00 6.07
N ALA A 94 10.47 -0.07 7.25
CA ALA A 94 11.64 -0.91 7.48
C ALA A 94 11.38 -2.36 7.03
N PRO A 95 12.34 -3.07 6.41
CA PRO A 95 12.16 -4.48 6.04
C PRO A 95 11.83 -5.31 7.27
N LEU A 96 11.02 -6.39 7.11
CA LEU A 96 10.76 -7.33 8.21
C LEU A 96 12.08 -7.95 8.67
N PRO A 97 12.32 -8.08 9.97
CA PRO A 97 13.54 -8.66 10.48
C PRO A 97 13.53 -10.20 10.30
N VAL A 98 13.14 -10.68 9.10
CA VAL A 98 13.01 -12.13 8.81
C VAL A 98 14.36 -12.82 8.89
N ALA A 99 15.40 -12.22 8.33
CA ALA A 99 16.75 -12.80 8.36
C ALA A 99 17.29 -12.90 9.78
N GLU A 100 17.12 -11.85 10.59
CA GLU A 100 17.51 -11.86 12.00
C GLU A 100 16.68 -12.86 12.81
N ALA A 101 15.38 -12.91 12.57
CA ALA A 101 14.48 -13.87 13.22
C ALA A 101 14.85 -15.33 12.91
N THR A 102 15.22 -15.60 11.66
CA THR A 102 15.68 -16.95 11.24
C THR A 102 17.00 -17.31 11.92
N ARG A 103 17.93 -16.37 12.05
CA ARG A 103 19.20 -16.56 12.74
C ARG A 103 18.97 -16.85 14.22
N VAL A 104 18.18 -16.03 14.92
CA VAL A 104 17.86 -16.23 16.34
C VAL A 104 17.14 -17.56 16.58
N LEU A 105 16.27 -17.96 15.65
CA LEU A 105 15.64 -19.27 15.73
C LEU A 105 16.66 -20.43 15.62
N GLY A 106 17.67 -20.29 14.75
CA GLY A 106 18.78 -21.25 14.67
C GLY A 106 19.58 -21.32 15.96
N GLU A 107 19.93 -20.16 16.53
CA GLU A 107 20.65 -20.05 17.81
C GLU A 107 19.88 -20.65 18.99
N LEU A 108 18.56 -20.66 18.99
CA LEU A 108 17.72 -21.34 19.99
C LEU A 108 17.61 -22.86 19.76
N ARG A 109 17.51 -23.28 18.50
CA ARG A 109 17.26 -24.67 18.13
C ARG A 109 18.38 -25.62 18.55
N GLU A 110 19.62 -25.26 18.27
CA GLU A 110 20.77 -26.13 18.54
C GLU A 110 20.92 -26.46 20.02
N PRO A 111 20.97 -25.50 20.97
CA PRO A 111 21.02 -25.77 22.38
C PRO A 111 19.80 -26.55 22.90
N LEU A 112 18.60 -26.21 22.45
CA LEU A 112 17.38 -26.91 22.83
C LEU A 112 17.39 -28.39 22.38
N ARG A 113 17.84 -28.66 21.14
CA ARG A 113 18.02 -30.02 20.65
C ARG A 113 18.95 -30.81 21.57
N PHE A 114 20.09 -30.23 21.93
CA PHE A 114 21.08 -30.90 22.79
C PHE A 114 20.48 -31.23 24.13
N VAL A 115 19.85 -30.27 24.83
CA VAL A 115 19.27 -30.47 26.15
C VAL A 115 18.09 -31.44 26.14
N LEU A 116 17.22 -31.36 25.14
CA LEU A 116 15.96 -32.10 25.09
C LEU A 116 16.10 -33.49 24.47
N SER A 117 17.13 -33.74 23.65
CA SER A 117 17.39 -35.04 23.04
C SER A 117 17.71 -36.12 24.08
N ALA A 118 18.25 -35.73 25.21
CA ALA A 118 18.58 -36.63 26.32
C ALA A 118 17.33 -37.12 27.09
N ARG A 119 16.15 -36.53 26.88
CA ARG A 119 14.92 -36.83 27.63
C ARG A 119 13.81 -37.31 26.68
N VAL A 120 13.40 -38.57 26.82
CA VAL A 120 12.36 -39.18 25.97
C VAL A 120 11.04 -38.40 26.01
N ALA A 121 10.65 -37.86 27.19
CA ALA A 121 9.39 -37.11 27.33
C ALA A 121 9.35 -35.77 26.58
N THR A 122 10.46 -35.07 26.40
CA THR A 122 10.55 -33.75 25.79
C THR A 122 10.93 -33.81 24.32
N ARG A 123 11.52 -34.92 23.87
CA ARG A 123 11.86 -35.14 22.45
C ARG A 123 10.67 -35.01 21.52
N GLY A 124 9.51 -35.57 21.89
CA GLY A 124 8.28 -35.46 21.09
C GLY A 124 7.70 -34.04 21.00
N VAL A 125 8.04 -33.12 21.93
CA VAL A 125 7.67 -31.70 21.86
C VAL A 125 8.52 -31.00 20.81
N LEU A 126 9.82 -31.25 20.84
CA LEU A 126 10.76 -30.65 19.87
C LEU A 126 10.46 -31.14 18.45
N GLU A 127 10.25 -32.44 18.26
CA GLU A 127 9.89 -33.02 16.96
C GLU A 127 8.60 -32.42 16.39
N ARG A 128 7.58 -32.13 17.21
CA ARG A 128 6.34 -31.46 16.80
C ARG A 128 6.58 -30.00 16.42
N LEU A 129 7.49 -29.29 17.08
CA LEU A 129 7.85 -27.91 16.74
C LEU A 129 8.66 -27.85 15.44
N GLU A 130 9.52 -28.83 15.21
CA GLU A 130 10.39 -28.91 14.03
C GLU A 130 9.68 -29.53 12.80
N GLY A 131 8.76 -30.45 13.01
CA GLY A 131 7.96 -31.11 11.97
C GLY A 131 6.94 -30.17 11.29
N ARG A 132 6.70 -28.98 11.83
CA ARG A 132 6.02 -27.93 11.12
C ARG A 132 6.93 -27.45 9.98
N LYS A 133 6.53 -27.69 8.74
CA LYS A 133 7.18 -27.22 7.51
C LYS A 133 7.78 -25.84 7.74
N GLN A 134 9.01 -25.61 7.26
CA GLN A 134 9.70 -24.32 7.34
C GLN A 134 8.72 -23.17 7.20
N ALA A 135 8.75 -22.24 8.17
CA ALA A 135 7.81 -21.14 8.25
C ALA A 135 7.86 -20.32 6.95
N THR A 136 6.91 -20.55 6.06
CA THR A 136 6.84 -19.87 4.75
C THR A 136 6.29 -18.45 4.86
N SER A 137 5.82 -18.04 6.03
CA SER A 137 5.30 -16.70 6.29
C SER A 137 5.91 -16.08 7.56
N ALA A 138 5.95 -14.74 7.59
CA ALA A 138 6.41 -14.01 8.77
C ALA A 138 5.59 -14.35 10.03
N HIS A 139 4.30 -14.62 9.88
CA HIS A 139 3.42 -15.04 10.98
C HIS A 139 3.79 -16.41 11.51
N ALA A 140 4.03 -17.39 10.62
CA ALA A 140 4.46 -18.73 11.03
C ALA A 140 5.83 -18.69 11.71
N LEU A 141 6.76 -17.86 11.24
CA LEU A 141 8.07 -17.65 11.86
C LEU A 141 7.92 -17.05 13.27
N ALA A 142 7.03 -16.07 13.45
CA ALA A 142 6.74 -15.48 14.75
C ALA A 142 6.22 -16.52 15.77
N LEU A 143 5.27 -17.38 15.35
CA LEU A 143 4.75 -18.46 16.18
C LEU A 143 5.83 -19.46 16.57
N THR A 144 6.71 -19.80 15.63
CA THR A 144 7.82 -20.72 15.87
C THR A 144 8.84 -20.14 16.86
N LEU A 145 9.19 -18.85 16.71
CA LEU A 145 10.08 -18.15 17.64
C LEU A 145 9.52 -18.11 19.06
N GLU A 146 8.24 -17.80 19.23
CA GLU A 146 7.61 -17.77 20.55
C GLU A 146 7.60 -19.14 21.22
N ALA A 147 7.28 -20.18 20.45
CA ALA A 147 7.27 -21.55 20.99
C ALA A 147 8.68 -21.99 21.44
N HIS A 148 9.74 -21.66 20.66
CA HIS A 148 11.11 -21.98 21.06
C HIS A 148 11.59 -21.11 22.23
N ALA A 149 11.19 -19.82 22.28
CA ALA A 149 11.51 -18.95 23.41
C ALA A 149 10.89 -19.45 24.73
N ALA A 150 9.60 -19.85 24.68
CA ALA A 150 8.92 -20.41 25.84
C ALA A 150 9.64 -21.72 26.35
N LEU A 151 9.98 -22.59 25.41
CA LEU A 151 10.69 -23.84 25.75
C LEU A 151 12.10 -23.57 26.32
N ALA A 152 12.80 -22.56 25.82
CA ALA A 152 14.10 -22.17 26.34
C ALA A 152 14.01 -21.57 27.76
N GLU A 153 12.94 -20.87 28.08
CA GLU A 153 12.71 -20.37 29.44
C GLU A 153 12.39 -21.50 30.43
N GLU A 154 11.60 -22.50 30.01
CA GLU A 154 11.33 -23.69 30.84
C GLU A 154 12.60 -24.48 31.18
N HIS A 155 13.62 -24.40 30.30
CA HIS A 155 14.88 -25.12 30.44
C HIS A 155 16.10 -24.22 30.68
N THR A 156 15.89 -23.02 31.22
CA THR A 156 16.95 -22.01 31.41
C THR A 156 18.14 -22.57 32.25
N ALA A 157 17.87 -23.33 33.29
CA ALA A 157 18.92 -23.88 34.17
C ALA A 157 19.82 -24.89 33.43
N GLU A 158 19.28 -25.69 32.56
CA GLU A 158 20.03 -26.66 31.76
C GLU A 158 20.80 -25.95 30.63
N LEU A 159 20.16 -25.01 29.95
CA LEU A 159 20.77 -24.23 28.88
C LEU A 159 21.93 -23.36 29.38
N ALA A 160 21.82 -22.79 30.57
CA ALA A 160 22.90 -21.99 31.18
C ALA A 160 24.19 -22.81 31.45
N ARG A 161 24.09 -24.13 31.55
CA ARG A 161 25.26 -25.03 31.72
C ARG A 161 26.04 -25.25 30.43
N LEU A 162 25.49 -24.83 29.26
CA LEU A 162 26.14 -25.02 27.97
C LEU A 162 27.19 -23.95 27.64
N GLY A 163 27.49 -23.04 28.55
CA GLY A 163 28.56 -22.05 28.41
C GLY A 163 28.35 -21.00 27.30
N ASP A 164 27.90 -21.42 26.13
CA ASP A 164 27.69 -20.58 24.96
C ASP A 164 26.24 -20.07 24.80
N PHE A 165 25.33 -20.46 25.71
CA PHE A 165 23.93 -20.01 25.62
C PHE A 165 23.74 -18.62 26.22
N SER A 166 23.31 -17.68 25.43
CA SER A 166 23.01 -16.33 25.88
C SER A 166 21.64 -16.24 26.54
N ALA A 167 21.62 -15.77 27.82
CA ALA A 167 20.40 -15.69 28.62
C ALA A 167 19.36 -14.70 28.06
N ASP A 168 19.77 -13.76 27.22
CA ASP A 168 18.88 -12.77 26.58
C ASP A 168 18.20 -13.31 25.31
N LEU A 169 18.63 -14.47 24.82
CA LEU A 169 18.19 -15.02 23.55
C LEU A 169 16.67 -15.31 23.49
N PRO A 170 16.01 -15.86 24.52
CA PRO A 170 14.57 -16.05 24.55
C PRO A 170 13.80 -14.72 24.47
N GLU A 171 14.25 -13.70 25.20
CA GLU A 171 13.61 -12.39 25.16
C GLU A 171 13.79 -11.70 23.80
N ARG A 172 14.97 -11.82 23.19
CA ARG A 172 15.23 -11.33 21.83
C ARG A 172 14.33 -12.03 20.81
N ALA A 173 14.14 -13.34 20.92
CA ALA A 173 13.21 -14.08 20.07
C ALA A 173 11.77 -13.59 20.21
N ARG A 174 11.30 -13.31 21.43
CA ARG A 174 9.97 -12.74 21.67
C ARG A 174 9.80 -11.33 21.10
N ARG A 175 10.83 -10.48 21.23
CA ARG A 175 10.79 -9.13 20.61
C ARG A 175 10.67 -9.22 19.09
N LEU A 176 11.43 -10.11 18.45
CA LEU A 176 11.34 -10.35 17.01
C LEU A 176 10.00 -10.94 16.60
N ALA A 177 9.46 -11.87 17.37
CA ALA A 177 8.14 -12.45 17.12
C ALA A 177 7.03 -11.38 17.19
N ARG A 178 7.07 -10.49 18.18
CA ARG A 178 6.15 -9.33 18.26
C ARG A 178 6.29 -8.43 17.03
N SER A 179 7.52 -8.06 16.65
CA SER A 179 7.78 -7.23 15.47
C SER A 179 7.29 -7.87 14.15
N LEU A 180 7.35 -9.20 14.04
CA LEU A 180 6.81 -9.96 12.91
C LEU A 180 5.27 -10.03 12.89
N ARG A 181 4.63 -9.95 14.06
CA ARG A 181 3.17 -9.99 14.23
C ARG A 181 2.53 -8.61 14.19
N GLU A 182 3.28 -7.57 14.56
CA GLU A 182 2.72 -6.23 14.53
C GLU A 182 2.03 -6.01 13.16
N PRO A 183 0.73 -5.67 13.16
CA PRO A 183 0.05 -5.34 11.93
C PRO A 183 0.76 -4.11 11.38
N ARG A 184 1.69 -4.33 10.48
CA ARG A 184 2.30 -3.23 9.78
C ARG A 184 1.14 -2.40 9.25
N ARG A 185 1.32 -1.10 9.22
CA ARG A 185 0.45 -0.13 8.55
C ARG A 185 0.12 -0.52 7.08
N ALA A 186 0.22 -1.82 6.76
CA ALA A 186 -0.24 -2.44 5.53
C ALA A 186 -1.72 -2.14 5.24
N LEU A 187 -2.55 -2.03 6.29
CA LEU A 187 -3.93 -1.56 6.16
C LEU A 187 -3.96 -0.11 5.66
N SER A 188 -3.04 0.74 6.14
CA SER A 188 -2.94 2.11 5.65
C SER A 188 -2.45 2.15 4.20
N ARG A 189 -1.54 1.26 3.79
CA ARG A 189 -1.06 1.15 2.41
C ARG A 189 -2.15 0.68 1.46
N HIS A 190 -2.90 -0.34 1.82
CA HIS A 190 -4.02 -0.83 0.99
C HIS A 190 -5.10 0.25 0.84
N GLY A 191 -5.43 0.95 1.93
CA GLY A 191 -6.33 2.10 1.91
C GLY A 191 -5.81 3.23 1.03
N GLN A 192 -4.53 3.57 1.11
CA GLN A 192 -3.90 4.60 0.28
C GLN A 192 -3.87 4.21 -1.20
N LEU A 193 -3.55 2.95 -1.53
CA LEU A 193 -3.62 2.42 -2.89
C LEU A 193 -5.03 2.53 -3.44
N ARG A 194 -6.03 2.09 -2.68
CA ARG A 194 -7.43 2.14 -3.08
C ARG A 194 -7.92 3.57 -3.29
N ALA A 195 -7.55 4.50 -2.41
CA ALA A 195 -7.88 5.92 -2.53
C ALA A 195 -7.22 6.55 -3.76
N ARG A 196 -5.93 6.29 -4.01
CA ARG A 196 -5.24 6.75 -5.22
C ARG A 196 -5.91 6.21 -6.49
N ASP A 197 -6.20 4.91 -6.54
CA ASP A 197 -6.79 4.26 -7.71
C ASP A 197 -8.22 4.75 -7.96
N ALA A 198 -8.97 5.12 -6.92
CA ALA A 198 -10.27 5.78 -7.03
C ALA A 198 -10.16 7.18 -7.63
N LEU A 199 -9.20 8.00 -7.15
CA LEU A 199 -8.90 9.31 -7.72
C LEU A 199 -8.50 9.22 -9.20
N VAL A 200 -7.66 8.25 -9.55
CA VAL A 200 -7.27 8.00 -10.95
C VAL A 200 -8.48 7.63 -11.80
N THR A 201 -9.37 6.77 -11.28
CA THR A 201 -10.58 6.36 -11.99
C THR A 201 -11.47 7.57 -12.26
N LEU A 202 -11.71 8.42 -11.25
CA LEU A 202 -12.51 9.62 -11.38
C LEU A 202 -11.88 10.62 -12.37
N LEU A 203 -10.56 10.82 -12.32
CA LEU A 203 -9.84 11.66 -13.27
C LEU A 203 -10.03 11.17 -14.72
N LEU A 204 -9.89 9.87 -14.96
CA LEU A 204 -10.09 9.26 -16.27
C LEU A 204 -11.52 9.46 -16.79
N GLU A 205 -12.52 9.35 -15.92
CA GLU A 205 -13.92 9.60 -16.30
C GLU A 205 -14.15 11.06 -16.67
N ARG A 206 -13.63 12.01 -15.89
CA ARG A 206 -13.70 13.44 -16.24
C ARG A 206 -13.01 13.74 -17.57
N MET A 207 -11.81 13.19 -17.78
CA MET A 207 -11.09 13.34 -19.05
C MET A 207 -11.87 12.76 -20.23
N ARG A 208 -12.54 11.62 -20.04
CA ARG A 208 -13.37 11.00 -21.07
C ARG A 208 -14.54 11.92 -21.45
N THR A 209 -15.26 12.43 -20.45
CA THR A 209 -16.37 13.39 -20.67
C THR A 209 -15.90 14.59 -21.48
N VAL A 210 -14.80 15.22 -21.07
CA VAL A 210 -14.26 16.37 -21.77
C VAL A 210 -13.83 16.04 -23.20
N ARG A 211 -13.13 14.94 -23.42
CA ARG A 211 -12.73 14.50 -24.77
C ARG A 211 -13.94 14.25 -25.68
N THR A 212 -15.02 13.73 -25.12
CA THR A 212 -16.27 13.54 -25.87
C THR A 212 -16.88 14.90 -26.27
N LEU A 213 -16.94 15.87 -25.35
CA LEU A 213 -17.41 17.22 -25.64
C LEU A 213 -16.56 17.92 -26.70
N VAL A 214 -15.24 17.86 -26.55
CA VAL A 214 -14.30 18.46 -27.52
C VAL A 214 -14.50 17.86 -28.92
N ARG A 215 -14.59 16.53 -29.01
CA ARG A 215 -14.85 15.86 -30.30
C ARG A 215 -16.19 16.20 -30.89
N PHE A 216 -17.20 16.45 -30.07
CA PHE A 216 -18.53 16.86 -30.56
C PHE A 216 -18.53 18.27 -31.10
N VAL A 217 -17.89 19.21 -30.39
CA VAL A 217 -17.91 20.65 -30.73
C VAL A 217 -16.96 21.00 -31.89
N PHE A 218 -15.80 20.34 -31.96
CA PHE A 218 -14.74 20.63 -32.93
C PHE A 218 -14.61 19.56 -34.03
N ARG A 219 -15.73 19.02 -34.45
CA ARG A 219 -15.81 18.10 -35.60
C ARG A 219 -15.58 18.76 -36.93
#